data_5ed958e394114da74f11713f80944183
#
_entry.id   5ed958e394114da74f11713f80944183
#
_cell.length_a   1.000
_cell.length_b   1.000
_cell.length_c   1.000
_cell.angle_alpha   90.00
_cell.angle_beta   90.00
_cell.angle_gamma   90.00
#
_symmetry.space_group_name_H-M   'P 1'
#
loop_
_entity.id
_entity.type
_entity.pdbx_description
1 polymer ?
#
loop_
_entity_poly.entity_id
_entity_poly.type
_entity_poly.pdbx_seq_one_letter_code
_entity_poly.pdbx_strand_id
1 'polypeptide(L)'
;MSSQNHPYIGMWVTDDGRIRHELLPDGRYDEARGNRESAYQGRYEVTGIHIDYWDDTGFTADGEFVDADTLHHAGMVLRRRR
;
A
#
# COMPACT_ATOMS: atom_id res chain seq x y z
N MET A 1 -3.01 13.32 -15.63
CA MET A 1 -2.98 12.39 -14.50
C MET A 1 -3.41 11.00 -14.95
N SER A 2 -2.73 10.01 -14.52
CA SER A 2 -3.03 8.64 -14.92
C SER A 2 -3.42 7.81 -13.71
N SER A 3 -4.36 6.92 -13.89
CA SER A 3 -4.66 5.91 -12.88
C SER A 3 -3.66 4.78 -12.99
N GLN A 4 -3.46 4.06 -11.91
CA GLN A 4 -2.62 2.87 -11.90
C GLN A 4 -3.34 1.74 -12.62
N ASN A 5 -2.63 1.03 -13.48
CA ASN A 5 -3.19 -0.09 -14.22
C ASN A 5 -2.50 -1.38 -13.75
N HIS A 6 -2.93 -1.90 -12.61
CA HIS A 6 -2.34 -3.08 -11.97
C HIS A 6 -3.41 -3.82 -11.16
N PRO A 7 -3.16 -5.09 -10.81
CA PRO A 7 -4.17 -5.91 -10.13
C PRO A 7 -4.19 -5.77 -8.61
N TYR A 8 -3.55 -4.73 -8.04
CA TYR A 8 -3.33 -4.66 -6.59
C TYR A 8 -4.18 -3.61 -5.90
N ILE A 9 -5.19 -3.06 -6.55
CA ILE A 9 -6.12 -2.10 -5.95
C ILE A 9 -6.84 -2.78 -4.79
N GLY A 10 -6.98 -2.09 -3.66
CA GLY A 10 -7.74 -2.61 -2.53
C GLY A 10 -7.07 -2.33 -1.19
N MET A 11 -7.57 -3.00 -0.16
CA MET A 11 -7.11 -2.83 1.22
C MET A 11 -6.14 -3.97 1.57
N TRP A 12 -4.96 -3.60 2.06
CA TRP A 12 -3.90 -4.53 2.45
C TRP A 12 -3.65 -4.39 3.94
N VAL A 13 -3.68 -5.50 4.68
CA VAL A 13 -3.75 -5.48 6.14
C VAL A 13 -2.73 -6.48 6.71
N THR A 14 -2.01 -6.09 7.76
CA THR A 14 -1.18 -7.04 8.53
C THR A 14 -2.08 -8.04 9.27
N ASP A 15 -1.52 -9.18 9.66
CA ASP A 15 -2.30 -10.24 10.30
C ASP A 15 -2.95 -9.76 11.59
N ASP A 16 -2.31 -8.85 12.33
CA ASP A 16 -2.87 -8.28 13.56
C ASP A 16 -3.82 -7.12 13.29
N GLY A 17 -3.98 -6.71 12.04
CA GLY A 17 -4.89 -5.64 11.65
C GLY A 17 -4.43 -4.24 12.03
N ARG A 18 -3.21 -4.08 12.53
CA ARG A 18 -2.74 -2.77 13.01
C ARG A 18 -2.33 -1.84 11.88
N ILE A 19 -1.78 -2.38 10.81
CA ILE A 19 -1.35 -1.59 9.65
C ILE A 19 -2.25 -1.93 8.50
N ARG A 20 -2.87 -0.91 7.91
CA ARG A 20 -3.78 -1.08 6.78
C ARG A 20 -3.41 -0.07 5.70
N HIS A 21 -3.07 -0.58 4.52
CA HIS A 21 -2.76 0.24 3.35
C HIS A 21 -3.90 0.11 2.34
N GLU A 22 -4.53 1.20 2.01
CA GLU A 22 -5.51 1.21 0.93
C GLU A 22 -4.84 1.75 -0.33
N LEU A 23 -4.78 0.92 -1.37
CA LEU A 23 -4.24 1.30 -2.67
C LEU A 23 -5.40 1.70 -3.56
N LEU A 24 -5.47 2.98 -3.91
CA LEU A 24 -6.59 3.55 -4.65
C LEU A 24 -6.29 3.52 -6.15
N PRO A 25 -7.33 3.49 -7.00
CA PRO A 25 -7.11 3.38 -8.45
C PRO A 25 -6.54 4.65 -9.08
N ASP A 26 -6.53 5.76 -8.36
CA ASP A 26 -6.00 7.03 -8.87
C ASP A 26 -4.50 7.20 -8.60
N GLY A 27 -3.81 6.16 -8.09
CA GLY A 27 -2.39 6.25 -7.79
C GLY A 27 -2.08 6.81 -6.41
N ARG A 28 -3.10 6.99 -5.57
CA ARG A 28 -2.94 7.46 -4.20
C ARG A 28 -3.04 6.28 -3.24
N TYR A 29 -2.38 6.40 -2.08
CA TYR A 29 -2.56 5.42 -1.02
C TYR A 29 -2.92 6.13 0.29
N ASP A 30 -3.56 5.38 1.17
CA ASP A 30 -3.97 5.85 2.50
C ASP A 30 -3.61 4.76 3.49
N GLU A 31 -2.78 5.08 4.46
CA GLU A 31 -2.32 4.11 5.45
C GLU A 31 -2.88 4.45 6.82
N ALA A 32 -3.51 3.46 7.47
CA ALA A 32 -3.97 3.57 8.85
C ALA A 32 -3.07 2.73 9.76
N ARG A 33 -2.85 3.20 10.98
CA ARG A 33 -2.05 2.50 11.98
C ARG A 33 -2.77 2.48 13.31
N GLY A 34 -3.10 1.28 13.80
CA GLY A 34 -3.82 1.13 15.04
C GLY A 34 -5.12 1.90 15.00
N ASN A 35 -5.31 2.84 15.90
CA ASN A 35 -6.49 3.70 15.97
C ASN A 35 -6.39 4.94 15.09
N ARG A 36 -5.29 5.13 14.39
CA ARG A 36 -5.03 6.31 13.60
C ARG A 36 -5.39 6.08 12.16
N GLU A 37 -6.52 6.64 11.73
CA GLU A 37 -6.90 6.62 10.32
C GLU A 37 -6.07 7.64 9.58
N SER A 38 -5.75 7.33 8.33
CA SER A 38 -5.00 8.24 7.46
C SER A 38 -3.71 8.74 8.10
N ALA A 39 -3.00 7.84 8.79
CA ALA A 39 -1.74 8.18 9.45
C ALA A 39 -0.71 8.65 8.42
N TYR A 40 -0.73 8.06 7.23
CA TYR A 40 0.12 8.47 6.10
C TYR A 40 -0.70 8.43 4.83
N GLN A 41 -0.49 9.39 3.96
CA GLN A 41 -1.12 9.46 2.65
C GLN A 41 -0.07 9.91 1.64
N GLY A 42 -0.23 9.49 0.38
CA GLY A 42 0.68 9.90 -0.66
C GLY A 42 0.36 9.23 -1.98
N ARG A 43 1.39 9.13 -2.81
CA ARG A 43 1.32 8.47 -4.12
C ARG A 43 2.03 7.13 -4.04
N TYR A 44 1.62 6.22 -4.90
CA TYR A 44 2.34 4.97 -5.09
C TYR A 44 2.44 4.66 -6.57
N GLU A 45 3.40 3.81 -6.92
CA GLU A 45 3.58 3.35 -8.29
C GLU A 45 3.96 1.88 -8.26
N VAL A 46 3.33 1.08 -9.12
CA VAL A 46 3.62 -0.35 -9.25
C VAL A 46 4.35 -0.57 -10.56
N THR A 47 5.49 -1.27 -10.48
CA THR A 47 6.27 -1.68 -11.64
C THR A 47 6.47 -3.19 -11.53
N GLY A 48 5.75 -3.97 -12.33
CA GLY A 48 5.76 -5.42 -12.19
C GLY A 48 5.22 -5.83 -10.83
N ILE A 49 6.07 -6.42 -9.99
CA ILE A 49 5.68 -6.81 -8.62
C ILE A 49 6.25 -5.86 -7.57
N HIS A 50 6.91 -4.78 -7.99
CA HIS A 50 7.52 -3.82 -7.07
C HIS A 50 6.59 -2.63 -6.89
N ILE A 51 6.45 -2.15 -5.65
CA ILE A 51 5.67 -0.96 -5.34
C ILE A 51 6.56 0.07 -4.65
N ASP A 52 6.48 1.32 -5.10
CA ASP A 52 7.15 2.45 -4.49
C ASP A 52 6.10 3.41 -3.94
N TYR A 53 6.38 3.97 -2.77
CA TYR A 53 5.50 4.92 -2.11
C TYR A 53 6.20 6.25 -1.92
N TRP A 54 5.47 7.35 -2.09
CA TRP A 54 5.93 8.70 -1.80
C TRP A 54 4.89 9.36 -0.90
N ASP A 55 5.23 9.48 0.36
CA ASP A 55 4.36 10.13 1.34
C ASP A 55 4.29 11.64 1.05
N ASP A 56 3.15 12.24 1.35
CA ASP A 56 2.93 13.67 1.08
C ASP A 56 3.88 14.58 1.87
N THR A 57 4.51 14.06 2.93
CA THR A 57 5.48 14.81 3.74
C THR A 57 6.92 14.58 3.30
N GLY A 58 7.15 13.76 2.25
CA GLY A 58 8.47 13.58 1.67
C GLY A 58 9.17 12.26 2.00
N PHE A 59 8.57 11.41 2.82
CA PHE A 59 9.14 10.09 3.09
C PHE A 59 8.86 9.15 1.92
N THR A 60 9.78 8.20 1.72
CA THR A 60 9.63 7.18 0.69
C THR A 60 9.73 5.80 1.32
N ALA A 61 9.10 4.83 0.66
CA ALA A 61 9.17 3.43 1.08
C ALA A 61 8.94 2.56 -0.15
N ASP A 62 9.19 1.26 -0.01
CA ASP A 62 8.92 0.34 -1.12
C ASP A 62 8.54 -1.04 -0.58
N GLY A 63 8.11 -1.90 -1.49
CA GLY A 63 7.74 -3.26 -1.15
C GLY A 63 7.64 -4.12 -2.39
N GLU A 64 7.28 -5.39 -2.19
CA GLU A 64 7.09 -6.35 -3.27
C GLU A 64 5.85 -7.20 -3.03
N PHE A 65 5.08 -7.38 -4.09
CA PHE A 65 3.97 -8.33 -4.08
C PHE A 65 4.53 -9.71 -4.41
N VAL A 66 4.51 -10.62 -3.43
CA VAL A 66 5.03 -11.98 -3.63
C VAL A 66 3.98 -12.88 -4.29
N ASP A 67 2.72 -12.50 -4.21
CA ASP A 67 1.63 -13.08 -5.01
C ASP A 67 0.50 -12.05 -5.08
N ALA A 68 -0.64 -12.44 -5.69
CA ALA A 68 -1.74 -11.51 -5.95
C ALA A 68 -2.33 -10.89 -4.68
N ASP A 69 -2.15 -11.54 -3.54
CA ASP A 69 -2.80 -11.13 -2.28
C ASP A 69 -1.82 -10.93 -1.13
N THR A 70 -0.51 -10.96 -1.38
CA THR A 70 0.50 -10.85 -0.32
C THR A 70 1.54 -9.81 -0.69
N LEU A 71 1.71 -8.83 0.19
CA LEU A 71 2.68 -7.73 0.02
C LEU A 71 3.70 -7.78 1.15
N HIS A 72 4.97 -7.78 0.79
CA HIS A 72 6.06 -7.61 1.76
C HIS A 72 6.51 -6.16 1.72
N HIS A 73 6.40 -5.50 2.87
CA HIS A 73 6.70 -4.07 2.97
C HIS A 73 7.31 -3.77 4.34
N ALA A 74 8.52 -3.20 4.34
CA ALA A 74 9.21 -2.75 5.57
C ALA A 74 9.27 -3.84 6.65
N GLY A 75 9.57 -5.07 6.25
CA GLY A 75 9.64 -6.19 7.17
C GLY A 75 8.29 -6.73 7.62
N MET A 76 7.20 -6.18 7.13
CA MET A 76 5.84 -6.62 7.44
C MET A 76 5.26 -7.40 6.29
N VAL A 77 4.32 -8.28 6.60
CA VAL A 77 3.54 -9.00 5.60
C VAL A 77 2.11 -8.49 5.68
N LEU A 78 1.63 -7.93 4.56
CA LEU A 78 0.25 -7.48 4.46
C LEU A 78 -0.48 -8.37 3.46
N ARG A 79 -1.74 -8.65 3.75
CA ARG A 79 -2.58 -9.47 2.89
C ARG A 79 -3.77 -8.66 2.43
N ARG A 80 -4.18 -8.89 1.18
CA ARG A 80 -5.33 -8.18 0.63
C ARG A 80 -6.59 -8.65 1.33
N ARG A 81 -7.35 -7.70 1.83
CA ARG A 81 -8.67 -7.99 2.40
C ARG A 81 -9.68 -8.01 1.27
N ARG A 82 -10.42 -9.09 1.18
CA ARG A 82 -11.47 -9.26 0.17
C ARG A 82 -12.85 -9.29 0.79
#